data_3958d9cd4042b9a867dd59bb2256db77
#
_entry.id   3958d9cd4042b9a867dd59bb2256db77
#
_cell.length_a   1.000
_cell.length_b   1.000
_cell.length_c   1.000
_cell.angle_alpha   90.00
_cell.angle_beta   90.00
_cell.angle_gamma   90.00
#
_symmetry.space_group_name_H-M   'P 1'
#
loop_
_entity.id
_entity.type
_entity.pdbx_description
1 polymer ?
#
loop_
_entity_poly.entity_id
_entity_poly.type
_entity_poly.pdbx_seq_one_letter_code
_entity_poly.pdbx_strand_id
1 'polypeptide(L)'
;MKLKNMKNKILFWVFYLMVSLVVAQTQTTTVIKDMVIKEPYIYAIEEKGTLRLWHTATLKEIPIAYDTQNVFTAIALDRKQNVVVGTKEGKLFYLSENGLQLFKQLKKPYTIQHIVFNSQNHPYLVIPNALYSPITDTYWTNFYHNYSPMIVQKRYLFFFKKRIKTFFLPPSLVFVDNNDVIWMTSFYGEFGGTLQLFDSKERKIINTPVENLKLGLFFPQSIFTDGKTDAVYIASGIQHIISSGDIFKIQHYTAEKILDDKDRPLDERLFIGASTIDAATETLYIATQKGIYQTPLPKSGCITNIELLCAPQLYWEREPLAMGAKMAIKKLFFHNGKLFFLTAQNGIGVYHEGVINYLNKP
;
A
#
# COMPACT_ATOMS: atom_id res chain seq x y z
N MET A 1 -50.10 -0.01 -45.71
CA MET A 1 -49.76 0.59 -44.39
C MET A 1 -49.07 -0.38 -43.40
N LYS A 2 -49.22 -1.72 -43.49
CA LYS A 2 -48.59 -2.71 -42.56
C LYS A 2 -47.08 -2.93 -42.73
N LEU A 3 -46.52 -2.81 -43.94
CA LEU A 3 -45.07 -3.07 -44.19
C LEU A 3 -44.13 -1.96 -43.64
N LYS A 4 -44.59 -0.73 -43.57
CA LYS A 4 -43.76 0.39 -43.09
C LYS A 4 -43.53 0.33 -41.58
N ASN A 5 -44.51 -0.16 -40.82
CA ASN A 5 -44.41 -0.35 -39.39
C ASN A 5 -43.50 -1.53 -38.99
N MET A 6 -43.35 -2.54 -39.84
CA MET A 6 -42.48 -3.68 -39.59
C MET A 6 -41.01 -3.37 -39.78
N LYS A 7 -40.66 -2.53 -40.81
CA LYS A 7 -39.29 -2.07 -41.02
C LYS A 7 -38.79 -1.22 -39.84
N ASN A 8 -39.63 -0.33 -39.32
CA ASN A 8 -39.24 0.51 -38.16
C ASN A 8 -39.06 -0.30 -36.85
N LYS A 9 -39.84 -1.35 -36.65
CA LYS A 9 -39.65 -2.26 -35.51
C LYS A 9 -38.36 -3.08 -35.63
N ILE A 10 -38.03 -3.59 -36.81
CA ILE A 10 -36.77 -4.33 -37.02
C ILE A 10 -35.56 -3.39 -36.83
N LEU A 11 -35.61 -2.16 -37.34
CA LEU A 11 -34.54 -1.18 -37.18
C LEU A 11 -34.34 -0.81 -35.72
N PHE A 12 -35.43 -0.68 -34.93
CA PHE A 12 -35.38 -0.42 -33.49
C PHE A 12 -34.74 -1.58 -32.71
N TRP A 13 -35.09 -2.82 -33.06
CA TRP A 13 -34.50 -4.02 -32.42
C TRP A 13 -33.04 -4.20 -32.79
N VAL A 14 -32.62 -3.92 -34.00
CA VAL A 14 -31.21 -3.98 -34.43
C VAL A 14 -30.40 -2.88 -33.73
N PHE A 15 -30.97 -1.67 -33.59
CA PHE A 15 -30.32 -0.59 -32.84
C PHE A 15 -30.20 -0.90 -31.35
N TYR A 16 -31.24 -1.48 -30.76
CA TYR A 16 -31.24 -1.92 -29.36
C TYR A 16 -30.24 -3.07 -29.10
N LEU A 17 -30.13 -4.01 -30.03
CA LEU A 17 -29.12 -5.08 -29.98
C LEU A 17 -27.70 -4.53 -30.15
N MET A 18 -27.48 -3.58 -31.05
CA MET A 18 -26.16 -2.94 -31.19
C MET A 18 -25.79 -2.12 -29.96
N VAL A 19 -26.72 -1.37 -29.37
CA VAL A 19 -26.47 -0.60 -28.13
C VAL A 19 -26.21 -1.56 -26.95
N SER A 20 -26.92 -2.68 -26.84
CA SER A 20 -26.66 -3.68 -25.81
C SER A 20 -25.36 -4.44 -26.02
N LEU A 21 -24.89 -4.65 -27.24
CA LEU A 21 -23.57 -5.22 -27.53
C LEU A 21 -22.43 -4.25 -27.23
N VAL A 22 -22.63 -2.93 -27.39
CA VAL A 22 -21.64 -1.91 -27.02
C VAL A 22 -21.55 -1.72 -25.49
N VAL A 23 -22.66 -1.94 -24.77
CA VAL A 23 -22.69 -1.87 -23.31
C VAL A 23 -22.13 -3.14 -22.63
N ALA A 24 -22.02 -4.26 -23.37
CA ALA A 24 -21.55 -5.54 -22.82
C ALA A 24 -20.03 -5.75 -22.84
N GLN A 25 -19.24 -4.80 -23.34
CA GLN A 25 -17.81 -4.74 -23.05
C GLN A 25 -17.58 -4.02 -21.69
N THR A 26 -18.06 -4.58 -20.62
CA THR A 26 -17.52 -4.28 -19.29
C THR A 26 -16.10 -4.81 -19.29
N GLN A 27 -15.14 -3.94 -19.60
CA GLN A 27 -13.74 -4.22 -19.36
C GLN A 27 -13.60 -4.46 -17.85
N THR A 28 -13.40 -5.73 -17.49
CA THR A 28 -13.08 -6.08 -16.10
C THR A 28 -11.72 -5.49 -15.79
N THR A 29 -11.72 -4.36 -15.11
CA THR A 29 -10.49 -3.72 -14.65
C THR A 29 -9.76 -4.69 -13.74
N THR A 30 -8.58 -5.11 -14.13
CA THR A 30 -7.74 -5.96 -13.30
C THR A 30 -7.21 -5.15 -12.14
N VAL A 31 -7.75 -5.38 -10.94
CA VAL A 31 -7.30 -4.69 -9.72
C VAL A 31 -6.01 -5.33 -9.24
N ILE A 32 -4.93 -4.55 -9.26
CA ILE A 32 -3.65 -4.97 -8.69
C ILE A 32 -3.65 -4.68 -7.18
N LYS A 33 -3.34 -5.71 -6.41
CA LYS A 33 -3.27 -5.65 -4.95
C LYS A 33 -1.94 -5.10 -4.46
N ASP A 34 -0.84 -5.63 -5.00
CA ASP A 34 0.52 -5.30 -4.60
C ASP A 34 1.53 -5.56 -5.71
N MET A 35 2.69 -4.92 -5.63
CA MET A 35 3.76 -5.10 -6.61
C MET A 35 5.14 -4.89 -6.01
N VAL A 36 6.14 -5.47 -6.67
CA VAL A 36 7.59 -5.21 -6.47
C VAL A 36 8.27 -5.05 -7.82
N ILE A 37 9.37 -4.28 -7.83
CA ILE A 37 10.21 -4.07 -9.01
C ILE A 37 11.55 -4.75 -8.76
N LYS A 38 11.87 -5.72 -9.60
CA LYS A 38 13.20 -6.35 -9.69
C LYS A 38 13.59 -6.36 -11.15
N GLU A 39 14.56 -5.53 -11.51
CA GLU A 39 15.00 -5.43 -12.90
C GLU A 39 15.33 -6.82 -13.50
N PRO A 40 14.93 -7.06 -14.75
CA PRO A 40 14.22 -6.13 -15.65
C PRO A 40 12.67 -6.24 -15.59
N TYR A 41 12.11 -6.65 -14.46
CA TYR A 41 10.70 -7.01 -14.36
C TYR A 41 9.95 -6.27 -13.25
N ILE A 42 8.64 -6.07 -13.48
CA ILE A 42 7.65 -5.68 -12.48
C ILE A 42 6.82 -6.93 -12.19
N TYR A 43 6.82 -7.36 -10.95
CA TYR A 43 6.00 -8.47 -10.46
C TYR A 43 4.83 -7.91 -9.67
N ALA A 44 3.62 -8.36 -9.96
CA ALA A 44 2.44 -7.89 -9.25
C ALA A 44 1.47 -9.04 -8.94
N ILE A 45 0.66 -8.83 -7.89
CA ILE A 45 -0.42 -9.73 -7.50
C ILE A 45 -1.74 -9.02 -7.73
N GLU A 46 -2.64 -9.66 -8.47
CA GLU A 46 -4.02 -9.21 -8.60
C GLU A 46 -4.82 -9.44 -7.30
N GLU A 47 -5.93 -8.73 -7.15
CA GLU A 47 -6.85 -8.94 -6.02
C GLU A 47 -7.34 -10.39 -5.92
N LYS A 48 -7.50 -11.07 -7.06
CA LYS A 48 -7.88 -12.48 -7.13
C LYS A 48 -6.77 -13.46 -6.76
N GLY A 49 -5.55 -12.95 -6.55
CA GLY A 49 -4.38 -13.75 -6.18
C GLY A 49 -3.61 -14.32 -7.36
N THR A 50 -3.79 -13.79 -8.57
CA THR A 50 -2.99 -14.15 -9.76
C THR A 50 -1.71 -13.33 -9.80
N LEU A 51 -0.59 -13.94 -10.16
CA LEU A 51 0.66 -13.26 -10.45
C LEU A 51 0.66 -12.72 -11.88
N ARG A 52 1.21 -11.51 -12.05
CA ARG A 52 1.47 -10.86 -13.33
C ARG A 52 2.90 -10.39 -13.41
N LEU A 53 3.41 -10.31 -14.63
CA LEU A 53 4.79 -9.92 -14.92
C LEU A 53 4.85 -8.98 -16.12
N TRP A 54 5.58 -7.86 -15.99
CA TRP A 54 5.87 -6.94 -17.10
C TRP A 54 7.35 -6.64 -17.14
N HIS A 55 7.84 -6.33 -18.34
CA HIS A 55 9.20 -5.87 -18.53
C HIS A 55 9.28 -4.36 -18.25
N THR A 56 10.21 -3.91 -17.39
CA THR A 56 10.34 -2.50 -16.95
C THR A 56 10.63 -1.51 -18.07
N ALA A 57 11.37 -1.92 -19.11
CA ALA A 57 11.71 -1.03 -20.22
C ALA A 57 10.61 -0.94 -21.29
N THR A 58 10.01 -2.09 -21.65
CA THR A 58 9.02 -2.15 -22.75
C THR A 58 7.59 -2.00 -22.26
N LEU A 59 7.34 -2.16 -20.96
CA LEU A 59 6.05 -2.17 -20.29
C LEU A 59 5.07 -3.24 -20.86
N LYS A 60 5.62 -4.23 -21.57
CA LYS A 60 4.83 -5.34 -22.11
C LYS A 60 4.69 -6.44 -21.08
N GLU A 61 3.49 -7.01 -21.01
CA GLU A 61 3.19 -8.18 -20.19
C GLU A 61 3.94 -9.41 -20.72
N ILE A 62 4.47 -10.20 -19.80
CA ILE A 62 5.17 -11.44 -20.09
C ILE A 62 4.31 -12.57 -19.52
N PRO A 63 3.92 -13.56 -20.34
CA PRO A 63 3.19 -14.73 -19.86
C PRO A 63 4.00 -15.47 -18.79
N ILE A 64 3.35 -15.78 -17.69
CA ILE A 64 3.93 -16.60 -16.62
C ILE A 64 3.32 -17.99 -16.66
N ALA A 65 4.15 -19.01 -16.81
CA ALA A 65 3.74 -20.42 -16.74
C ALA A 65 3.84 -20.94 -15.30
N TYR A 66 3.10 -20.31 -14.35
CA TYR A 66 3.06 -20.80 -12.97
C TYR A 66 1.76 -21.58 -12.70
N ASP A 67 1.88 -22.49 -11.72
CA ASP A 67 0.77 -23.25 -11.17
C ASP A 67 -0.37 -22.31 -10.73
N THR A 68 -1.51 -22.45 -11.37
CA THR A 68 -2.72 -21.66 -11.14
C THR A 68 -3.47 -22.07 -9.86
N GLN A 69 -2.98 -23.08 -9.12
CA GLN A 69 -3.66 -23.59 -7.91
C GLN A 69 -3.40 -22.72 -6.68
N ASN A 70 -2.34 -21.90 -6.68
CA ASN A 70 -2.00 -21.05 -5.53
C ASN A 70 -2.66 -19.68 -5.65
N VAL A 71 -3.31 -19.23 -4.56
CA VAL A 71 -3.85 -17.87 -4.41
C VAL A 71 -2.81 -17.01 -3.70
N PHE A 72 -2.10 -16.16 -4.44
CA PHE A 72 -1.06 -15.31 -3.88
C PHE A 72 -1.68 -14.11 -3.17
N THR A 73 -1.14 -13.78 -2.00
CA THR A 73 -1.71 -12.75 -1.13
C THR A 73 -0.71 -11.70 -0.67
N ALA A 74 0.59 -11.99 -0.78
CA ALA A 74 1.67 -11.07 -0.44
C ALA A 74 2.86 -11.28 -1.37
N ILE A 75 3.59 -10.18 -1.65
CA ILE A 75 4.81 -10.18 -2.46
C ILE A 75 5.83 -9.24 -1.82
N ALA A 76 7.09 -9.63 -1.83
CA ALA A 76 8.20 -8.82 -1.33
C ALA A 76 9.50 -9.14 -2.08
N LEU A 77 10.47 -8.25 -1.97
CA LEU A 77 11.87 -8.55 -2.27
C LEU A 77 12.61 -8.91 -0.99
N ASP A 78 13.40 -9.96 -1.03
CA ASP A 78 14.36 -10.23 0.03
C ASP A 78 15.59 -9.29 -0.09
N ARG A 79 16.52 -9.34 0.86
CA ARG A 79 17.73 -8.49 0.85
C ARG A 79 18.71 -8.83 -0.29
N LYS A 80 18.55 -10.00 -0.90
CA LYS A 80 19.31 -10.42 -2.09
C LYS A 80 18.56 -10.13 -3.40
N GLN A 81 17.47 -9.35 -3.31
CA GLN A 81 16.62 -9.01 -4.45
C GLN A 81 15.92 -10.24 -5.07
N ASN A 82 15.70 -11.32 -4.31
CA ASN A 82 14.84 -12.39 -4.78
C ASN A 82 13.38 -12.04 -4.53
N VAL A 83 12.53 -12.35 -5.50
CA VAL A 83 11.08 -12.18 -5.34
C VAL A 83 10.54 -13.31 -4.48
N VAL A 84 9.82 -12.95 -3.42
CA VAL A 84 9.19 -13.89 -2.49
C VAL A 84 7.69 -13.62 -2.47
N VAL A 85 6.90 -14.70 -2.58
CA VAL A 85 5.44 -14.63 -2.60
C VAL A 85 4.85 -15.50 -1.50
N GLY A 86 3.81 -14.98 -0.87
CA GLY A 86 3.01 -15.69 0.15
C GLY A 86 1.62 -16.00 -0.36
N THR A 87 1.03 -17.09 0.12
CA THR A 87 -0.29 -17.55 -0.31
C THR A 87 -1.34 -17.48 0.79
N LYS A 88 -2.58 -17.64 0.37
CA LYS A 88 -3.75 -17.75 1.24
C LYS A 88 -3.66 -18.97 2.16
N GLU A 89 -3.06 -20.05 1.68
CA GLU A 89 -2.91 -21.33 2.37
C GLU A 89 -1.66 -21.42 3.24
N GLY A 90 -0.90 -20.31 3.39
CA GLY A 90 0.28 -20.23 4.24
C GLY A 90 1.52 -20.87 3.64
N LYS A 91 1.64 -20.90 2.32
CA LYS A 91 2.87 -21.28 1.62
C LYS A 91 3.68 -20.02 1.31
N LEU A 92 4.99 -20.14 1.45
CA LEU A 92 5.97 -19.11 1.09
C LEU A 92 6.88 -19.67 0.01
N PHE A 93 6.99 -18.96 -1.13
CA PHE A 93 7.79 -19.39 -2.26
C PHE A 93 8.80 -18.34 -2.65
N TYR A 94 9.96 -18.79 -3.10
CA TYR A 94 10.82 -17.99 -3.97
C TYR A 94 10.34 -18.12 -5.42
N LEU A 95 10.33 -16.98 -6.11
CA LEU A 95 10.00 -16.90 -7.51
C LEU A 95 11.29 -16.78 -8.31
N SER A 96 11.55 -17.75 -9.19
CA SER A 96 12.71 -17.79 -10.08
C SER A 96 12.26 -17.95 -11.54
N GLU A 97 13.19 -17.83 -12.47
CA GLU A 97 12.93 -18.10 -13.90
C GLU A 97 12.45 -19.55 -14.14
N ASN A 98 12.82 -20.48 -13.27
CA ASN A 98 12.45 -21.89 -13.33
C ASN A 98 11.11 -22.18 -12.63
N GLY A 99 10.41 -21.16 -12.12
CA GLY A 99 9.12 -21.31 -11.45
C GLY A 99 9.16 -21.00 -9.95
N LEU A 100 8.21 -21.60 -9.24
CA LEU A 100 8.01 -21.44 -7.80
C LEU A 100 8.81 -22.49 -7.01
N GLN A 101 9.70 -22.04 -6.17
CA GLN A 101 10.42 -22.91 -5.22
C GLN A 101 9.82 -22.74 -3.82
N LEU A 102 9.22 -23.78 -3.26
CA LEU A 102 8.67 -23.75 -1.92
C LEU A 102 9.80 -23.53 -0.89
N PHE A 103 9.71 -22.42 -0.17
CA PHE A 103 10.61 -22.10 0.93
C PHE A 103 10.09 -22.63 2.27
N LYS A 104 8.79 -22.40 2.54
CA LYS A 104 8.14 -22.79 3.79
C LYS A 104 6.66 -23.03 3.60
N GLN A 105 6.14 -24.04 4.28
CA GLN A 105 4.71 -24.23 4.54
C GLN A 105 4.46 -24.00 6.03
N LEU A 106 3.52 -23.12 6.35
CA LEU A 106 3.09 -22.91 7.74
C LEU A 106 2.37 -24.15 8.27
N LYS A 107 2.55 -24.47 9.54
CA LYS A 107 1.85 -25.61 10.20
C LYS A 107 0.33 -25.47 10.17
N LYS A 108 -0.17 -24.24 10.17
CA LYS A 108 -1.58 -23.91 10.00
C LYS A 108 -1.75 -23.09 8.73
N PRO A 109 -2.83 -23.27 7.96
CA PRO A 109 -3.06 -22.57 6.69
C PRO A 109 -3.51 -21.11 6.91
N TYR A 110 -2.63 -20.32 7.54
CA TYR A 110 -2.88 -18.89 7.70
C TYR A 110 -2.55 -18.13 6.41
N THR A 111 -3.42 -17.23 6.02
CA THR A 111 -3.16 -16.29 4.93
C THR A 111 -1.95 -15.41 5.27
N ILE A 112 -0.95 -15.37 4.41
CA ILE A 112 0.20 -14.47 4.53
C ILE A 112 -0.23 -13.10 3.98
N GLN A 113 -0.35 -12.10 4.85
CA GLN A 113 -0.83 -10.77 4.49
C GLN A 113 0.30 -9.84 4.02
N HIS A 114 1.45 -9.89 4.71
CA HIS A 114 2.66 -9.16 4.35
C HIS A 114 3.89 -10.02 4.60
N ILE A 115 4.95 -9.74 3.86
CA ILE A 115 6.26 -10.34 3.98
C ILE A 115 7.27 -9.21 4.08
N VAL A 116 8.14 -9.26 5.08
CA VAL A 116 9.26 -8.32 5.22
C VAL A 116 10.52 -9.06 5.64
N PHE A 117 11.69 -8.48 5.34
CA PHE A 117 12.98 -9.08 5.64
C PHE A 117 13.84 -8.11 6.44
N ASN A 118 14.48 -8.60 7.50
CA ASN A 118 15.49 -7.82 8.21
C ASN A 118 16.85 -7.82 7.47
N SER A 119 17.85 -7.14 8.01
CA SER A 119 19.19 -7.03 7.38
C SER A 119 19.90 -8.39 7.22
N GLN A 120 19.58 -9.36 8.05
CA GLN A 120 20.10 -10.75 7.99
C GLN A 120 19.36 -11.62 6.95
N ASN A 121 18.47 -11.03 6.16
CA ASN A 121 17.60 -11.73 5.23
C ASN A 121 16.64 -12.74 5.89
N HIS A 122 16.32 -12.54 7.17
CA HIS A 122 15.31 -13.35 7.85
C HIS A 122 13.92 -12.81 7.55
N PRO A 123 13.00 -13.64 7.03
CA PRO A 123 11.63 -13.25 6.78
C PRO A 123 10.80 -13.12 8.06
N TYR A 124 9.95 -12.12 8.08
CA TYR A 124 8.87 -11.95 9.04
C TYR A 124 7.56 -11.84 8.27
N LEU A 125 6.58 -12.61 8.68
CA LEU A 125 5.27 -12.70 8.02
C LEU A 125 4.20 -12.08 8.90
N VAL A 126 3.38 -11.23 8.32
CA VAL A 126 2.12 -10.83 8.93
C VAL A 126 1.06 -11.85 8.55
N ILE A 127 0.45 -12.44 9.55
CA ILE A 127 -0.69 -13.34 9.45
C ILE A 127 -1.86 -12.77 10.28
N PRO A 128 -3.11 -13.26 10.17
CA PRO A 128 -4.29 -12.58 10.72
C PRO A 128 -4.21 -12.15 12.19
N ASN A 129 -3.47 -12.87 13.03
CA ASN A 129 -3.45 -12.60 14.48
C ASN A 129 -2.04 -12.49 15.06
N ALA A 130 -1.01 -12.42 14.23
CA ALA A 130 0.37 -12.39 14.68
C ALA A 130 1.35 -11.85 13.66
N LEU A 131 2.49 -11.37 14.16
CA LEU A 131 3.75 -11.38 13.44
C LEU A 131 4.40 -12.75 13.66
N TYR A 132 4.91 -13.37 12.62
CA TYR A 132 5.46 -14.74 12.66
C TYR A 132 6.83 -14.80 12.00
N SER A 133 7.77 -15.50 12.62
CA SER A 133 9.06 -15.83 12.01
C SER A 133 9.08 -17.30 11.56
N PRO A 134 9.19 -17.59 10.26
CA PRO A 134 9.30 -18.96 9.78
C PRO A 134 10.64 -19.62 10.07
N ILE A 135 11.67 -18.84 10.41
CA ILE A 135 13.00 -19.35 10.80
C ILE A 135 12.98 -19.93 12.21
N THR A 136 12.36 -19.21 13.15
CA THR A 136 12.32 -19.63 14.58
C THR A 136 11.02 -20.29 14.97
N ASP A 137 10.05 -20.36 14.06
CA ASP A 137 8.69 -20.88 14.31
C ASP A 137 7.99 -20.18 15.49
N THR A 138 8.21 -18.86 15.60
CA THR A 138 7.75 -18.05 16.74
C THR A 138 6.66 -17.09 16.31
N TYR A 139 5.64 -16.92 17.18
CA TYR A 139 4.51 -16.02 16.99
C TYR A 139 4.52 -14.90 18.02
N TRP A 140 4.36 -13.64 17.58
CA TRP A 140 4.16 -12.49 18.47
C TRP A 140 2.74 -11.97 18.30
N THR A 141 1.96 -12.03 19.38
CA THR A 141 0.52 -11.73 19.36
C THR A 141 0.12 -10.59 20.29
N ASN A 142 0.99 -10.23 21.25
CA ASN A 142 0.66 -9.33 22.34
C ASN A 142 1.35 -7.99 22.18
N PHE A 143 0.96 -7.24 21.12
CA PHE A 143 1.48 -5.90 20.90
C PHE A 143 0.79 -4.88 21.82
N TYR A 144 1.58 -3.97 22.35
CA TYR A 144 1.08 -2.83 23.11
C TYR A 144 0.53 -1.77 22.13
N HIS A 145 -0.66 -1.25 22.46
CA HIS A 145 -1.27 -0.18 21.69
C HIS A 145 -1.32 1.08 22.54
N ASN A 146 -0.60 2.10 22.14
CA ASN A 146 -0.65 3.40 22.83
C ASN A 146 -2.02 4.06 22.69
N TYR A 147 -2.74 3.76 21.59
CA TYR A 147 -4.09 4.26 21.33
C TYR A 147 -4.85 3.28 20.42
N SER A 148 -6.06 2.93 20.82
CA SER A 148 -7.08 2.39 19.93
C SER A 148 -8.44 2.71 20.53
N PRO A 149 -9.32 3.43 19.83
CA PRO A 149 -10.69 3.66 20.26
C PRO A 149 -11.51 2.36 20.35
N MET A 150 -11.03 1.28 19.72
CA MET A 150 -11.68 -0.03 19.71
C MET A 150 -11.19 -1.01 20.77
N ILE A 151 -10.26 -0.61 21.66
CA ILE A 151 -9.92 -1.46 22.79
C ILE A 151 -11.09 -1.49 23.75
N VAL A 152 -11.88 -2.54 23.67
CA VAL A 152 -12.96 -2.83 24.61
C VAL A 152 -12.35 -3.02 25.99
N GLN A 153 -12.35 -1.95 26.79
CA GLN A 153 -12.04 -2.02 28.20
C GLN A 153 -13.19 -2.77 28.89
N LYS A 154 -13.06 -4.08 29.05
CA LYS A 154 -13.95 -4.80 29.97
C LYS A 154 -13.65 -4.31 31.37
N ARG A 155 -14.45 -3.35 31.86
CA ARG A 155 -14.52 -3.03 33.29
C ARG A 155 -15.23 -4.15 33.99
N TYR A 156 -14.49 -4.99 34.71
CA TYR A 156 -15.08 -5.91 35.69
C TYR A 156 -15.32 -5.14 36.99
N LEU A 157 -16.55 -5.25 37.49
CA LEU A 157 -17.02 -4.60 38.71
C LEU A 157 -16.20 -5.08 39.91
N PHE A 158 -15.81 -4.14 40.74
CA PHE A 158 -15.47 -4.15 42.17
C PHE A 158 -14.08 -4.61 42.66
N PHE A 159 -13.29 -5.49 42.07
CA PHE A 159 -12.02 -5.89 42.73
C PHE A 159 -10.84 -6.25 41.81
N PHE A 160 -10.86 -5.98 40.51
CA PHE A 160 -9.78 -6.43 39.63
C PHE A 160 -9.01 -5.30 38.97
N LYS A 161 -7.67 -5.36 39.05
CA LYS A 161 -6.75 -4.50 38.31
C LYS A 161 -7.11 -4.50 36.83
N LYS A 162 -7.24 -3.32 36.24
CA LYS A 162 -7.47 -3.09 34.82
C LYS A 162 -6.41 -3.82 34.00
N ARG A 163 -6.72 -4.97 33.41
CA ARG A 163 -5.86 -5.64 32.44
C ARG A 163 -6.11 -5.00 31.08
N ILE A 164 -5.13 -4.23 30.60
CA ILE A 164 -5.13 -3.81 29.19
C ILE A 164 -4.90 -5.08 28.38
N LYS A 165 -5.88 -5.46 27.58
CA LYS A 165 -5.75 -6.62 26.71
C LYS A 165 -4.92 -6.20 25.52
N THR A 166 -3.65 -6.59 25.48
CA THR A 166 -2.78 -6.44 24.32
C THR A 166 -3.12 -7.52 23.30
N PHE A 167 -3.27 -7.13 22.03
CA PHE A 167 -3.52 -8.08 20.94
C PHE A 167 -2.92 -7.53 19.66
N PHE A 168 -2.60 -8.42 18.72
CA PHE A 168 -2.13 -8.04 17.41
C PHE A 168 -3.28 -7.47 16.57
N LEU A 169 -3.06 -6.28 16.00
CA LEU A 169 -3.96 -5.70 15.00
C LEU A 169 -3.32 -5.88 13.62
N PRO A 170 -3.99 -6.55 12.67
CA PRO A 170 -3.45 -6.72 11.33
C PRO A 170 -3.14 -5.36 10.71
N PRO A 171 -1.88 -5.08 10.36
CA PRO A 171 -1.51 -3.79 9.79
C PRO A 171 -1.92 -3.68 8.33
N SER A 172 -2.25 -2.47 7.89
CA SER A 172 -2.40 -2.14 6.47
C SER A 172 -1.07 -1.83 5.79
N LEU A 173 -0.10 -1.33 6.55
CA LEU A 173 1.25 -1.01 6.09
C LEU A 173 2.28 -1.69 6.99
N VAL A 174 3.31 -2.27 6.36
CA VAL A 174 4.45 -2.88 7.04
C VAL A 174 5.73 -2.43 6.35
N PHE A 175 6.71 -2.05 7.14
CA PHE A 175 8.00 -1.56 6.67
C PHE A 175 9.11 -1.99 7.62
N VAL A 176 10.31 -2.22 7.11
CA VAL A 176 11.51 -2.48 7.93
C VAL A 176 12.53 -1.39 7.69
N ASP A 177 12.94 -0.71 8.75
CA ASP A 177 13.93 0.34 8.68
C ASP A 177 15.37 -0.18 8.66
N ASN A 178 16.34 0.74 8.56
CA ASN A 178 17.77 0.41 8.54
C ASN A 178 18.28 -0.17 9.87
N ASN A 179 17.53 0.00 10.96
CA ASN A 179 17.84 -0.54 12.28
C ASN A 179 17.19 -1.90 12.55
N ASP A 180 16.55 -2.51 11.53
CA ASP A 180 15.80 -3.76 11.63
C ASP A 180 14.55 -3.67 12.53
N VAL A 181 14.01 -2.46 12.72
CA VAL A 181 12.71 -2.30 13.35
C VAL A 181 11.62 -2.50 12.31
N ILE A 182 10.68 -3.38 12.61
CA ILE A 182 9.47 -3.59 11.80
C ILE A 182 8.41 -2.60 12.29
N TRP A 183 8.03 -1.68 11.41
CA TRP A 183 6.97 -0.69 11.59
C TRP A 183 5.68 -1.24 11.01
N MET A 184 4.63 -1.29 11.82
CA MET A 184 3.32 -1.82 11.44
C MET A 184 2.25 -0.80 11.80
N THR A 185 1.48 -0.33 10.81
CA THR A 185 0.42 0.65 11.04
C THR A 185 -0.90 0.17 10.47
N SER A 186 -1.98 0.61 11.08
CA SER A 186 -3.34 0.43 10.60
C SER A 186 -4.08 1.76 10.62
N PHE A 187 -4.99 1.92 9.68
CA PHE A 187 -5.81 3.10 9.51
C PHE A 187 -7.28 2.75 9.69
N TYR A 188 -8.00 3.53 10.50
CA TYR A 188 -9.40 3.30 10.86
C TYR A 188 -10.30 4.49 10.50
N GLY A 189 -10.08 5.09 9.33
CA GLY A 189 -10.83 6.26 8.91
C GLY A 189 -10.61 7.44 9.88
N GLU A 190 -11.66 8.18 10.16
CA GLU A 190 -11.65 9.34 11.07
C GLU A 190 -11.27 9.02 12.53
N PHE A 191 -11.25 7.74 12.90
CA PHE A 191 -10.89 7.29 14.25
C PHE A 191 -9.37 7.17 14.46
N GLY A 192 -8.56 7.64 13.51
CA GLY A 192 -7.10 7.64 13.60
C GLY A 192 -6.47 6.32 13.17
N GLY A 193 -5.26 6.08 13.66
CA GLY A 193 -4.48 4.89 13.32
C GLY A 193 -3.81 4.26 14.52
N THR A 194 -3.08 3.19 14.26
CA THR A 194 -2.22 2.52 15.24
C THR A 194 -0.80 2.46 14.75
N LEU A 195 0.14 2.34 15.67
CA LEU A 195 1.53 2.06 15.40
C LEU A 195 2.01 0.96 16.33
N GLN A 196 2.53 -0.11 15.74
CA GLN A 196 3.12 -1.26 16.43
C GLN A 196 4.55 -1.40 15.93
N LEU A 197 5.50 -1.53 16.85
CA LEU A 197 6.92 -1.62 16.55
C LEU A 197 7.50 -2.93 17.06
N PHE A 198 8.37 -3.54 16.26
CA PHE A 198 9.03 -4.79 16.61
C PHE A 198 10.51 -4.75 16.24
N ASP A 199 11.37 -4.96 17.19
CA ASP A 199 12.80 -5.11 16.97
C ASP A 199 13.09 -6.54 16.50
N SER A 200 13.46 -6.68 15.22
CA SER A 200 13.67 -7.99 14.61
C SER A 200 15.04 -8.60 14.95
N LYS A 201 16.01 -7.79 15.41
CA LYS A 201 17.31 -8.27 15.93
C LYS A 201 17.14 -8.91 17.30
N GLU A 202 16.53 -8.16 18.21
CA GLU A 202 16.29 -8.60 19.60
C GLU A 202 15.04 -9.48 19.71
N ARG A 203 14.25 -9.59 18.65
CA ARG A 203 13.00 -10.36 18.58
C ARG A 203 12.01 -9.99 19.68
N LYS A 204 11.87 -8.70 19.93
CA LYS A 204 11.00 -8.16 20.98
C LYS A 204 10.10 -7.03 20.48
N ILE A 205 8.94 -6.92 21.10
CA ILE A 205 8.01 -5.82 20.88
C ILE A 205 8.59 -4.57 21.52
N ILE A 206 8.60 -3.46 20.77
CA ILE A 206 9.00 -2.16 21.27
C ILE A 206 7.75 -1.47 21.82
N ASN A 207 7.77 -1.19 23.12
CA ASN A 207 6.68 -0.55 23.84
C ASN A 207 6.90 0.96 24.02
N THR A 208 8.02 1.49 23.55
CA THR A 208 8.34 2.92 23.61
C THR A 208 7.43 3.66 22.65
N PRO A 209 6.68 4.67 23.11
CA PRO A 209 5.89 5.51 22.23
C PRO A 209 6.82 6.34 21.33
N VAL A 210 6.33 6.65 20.13
CA VAL A 210 6.97 7.68 19.30
C VAL A 210 6.52 9.02 19.85
N GLU A 211 7.47 9.80 20.36
CA GLU A 211 7.22 11.13 20.90
C GLU A 211 6.69 12.07 19.78
N ASN A 212 5.85 13.01 20.15
CA ASN A 212 5.21 14.00 19.27
C ASN A 212 4.28 13.42 18.18
N LEU A 213 4.03 12.10 18.15
CA LEU A 213 3.09 11.49 17.24
C LEU A 213 1.73 11.26 17.91
N LYS A 214 0.71 12.01 17.50
CA LYS A 214 -0.66 11.92 18.03
C LYS A 214 -1.47 10.91 17.24
N LEU A 215 -1.53 9.65 17.69
CA LEU A 215 -2.19 8.54 16.97
C LEU A 215 -3.70 8.74 16.71
N GLY A 216 -4.38 9.54 17.53
CA GLY A 216 -5.81 9.89 17.29
C GLY A 216 -6.05 10.76 16.05
N LEU A 217 -5.02 11.42 15.54
CA LEU A 217 -5.03 12.22 14.32
C LEU A 217 -4.02 11.68 13.28
N PHE A 218 -3.69 10.41 13.39
CA PHE A 218 -2.70 9.75 12.57
C PHE A 218 -3.40 8.82 11.58
N PHE A 219 -3.27 9.11 10.31
CA PHE A 219 -3.94 8.43 9.21
C PHE A 219 -2.90 7.91 8.20
N PRO A 220 -2.11 6.88 8.58
CA PRO A 220 -0.94 6.45 7.81
C PRO A 220 -1.33 5.95 6.42
N GLN A 221 -0.66 6.49 5.40
CA GLN A 221 -0.86 6.17 4.00
C GLN A 221 0.38 5.51 3.38
N SER A 222 1.58 5.83 3.86
CA SER A 222 2.83 5.18 3.46
C SER A 222 3.92 5.34 4.52
N ILE A 223 4.87 4.39 4.53
CA ILE A 223 6.09 4.41 5.35
C ILE A 223 7.27 4.20 4.41
N PHE A 224 8.28 5.04 4.52
CA PHE A 224 9.45 5.01 3.63
C PHE A 224 10.69 5.59 4.31
N THR A 225 11.87 5.44 3.69
CA THR A 225 13.14 6.04 4.12
C THR A 225 13.80 6.79 2.98
N ASP A 226 14.80 7.62 3.30
CA ASP A 226 15.65 8.27 2.31
C ASP A 226 16.80 7.37 1.82
N GLY A 227 16.93 6.18 2.41
CA GLY A 227 18.00 5.22 2.09
C GLY A 227 19.41 5.64 2.55
N LYS A 228 19.56 6.82 3.16
CA LYS A 228 20.84 7.40 3.58
C LYS A 228 20.97 7.53 5.09
N THR A 229 19.86 7.84 5.74
CA THR A 229 19.81 8.05 7.19
C THR A 229 18.99 6.97 7.89
N ASP A 230 18.98 6.99 9.21
CA ASP A 230 18.11 6.13 10.04
C ASP A 230 16.70 6.71 10.20
N ALA A 231 16.39 7.80 9.50
CA ALA A 231 15.08 8.41 9.58
C ALA A 231 14.02 7.57 8.86
N VAL A 232 12.89 7.38 9.52
CA VAL A 232 11.68 6.81 8.95
C VAL A 232 10.70 7.94 8.67
N TYR A 233 10.14 7.95 7.48
CA TYR A 233 9.14 8.93 7.09
C TYR A 233 7.77 8.25 7.03
N ILE A 234 6.74 8.94 7.54
CA ILE A 234 5.36 8.48 7.45
C ILE A 234 4.51 9.59 6.85
N ALA A 235 3.92 9.31 5.70
CA ALA A 235 2.86 10.13 5.15
C ALA A 235 1.55 9.78 5.82
N SER A 236 0.82 10.78 6.26
CA SER A 236 -0.45 10.66 6.96
C SER A 236 -1.46 11.59 6.30
N GLY A 237 -2.61 11.08 5.90
CA GLY A 237 -3.63 11.90 5.25
C GLY A 237 -5.02 11.32 5.41
N ILE A 238 -5.96 12.22 5.55
CA ILE A 238 -7.39 11.91 5.55
C ILE A 238 -8.10 12.78 4.52
N GLN A 239 -9.03 12.19 3.82
CA GLN A 239 -10.01 12.90 3.03
C GLN A 239 -11.39 12.47 3.51
N HIS A 240 -12.09 13.40 4.12
CA HIS A 240 -13.46 13.26 4.57
C HIS A 240 -14.27 14.46 4.01
N ILE A 241 -14.84 15.31 4.87
CA ILE A 241 -15.46 16.58 4.44
C ILE A 241 -14.37 17.57 3.97
N ILE A 242 -13.19 17.49 4.57
CA ILE A 242 -12.02 18.31 4.29
C ILE A 242 -10.83 17.38 4.03
N SER A 243 -9.99 17.74 3.06
CA SER A 243 -8.69 17.10 2.90
C SER A 243 -7.72 17.63 3.95
N SER A 244 -6.87 16.77 4.49
CA SER A 244 -5.76 17.16 5.36
C SER A 244 -4.66 16.11 5.31
N GLY A 245 -3.42 16.53 5.46
CA GLY A 245 -2.30 15.60 5.49
C GLY A 245 -1.03 16.18 6.05
N ASP A 246 -0.19 15.29 6.53
CA ASP A 246 1.08 15.58 7.15
C ASP A 246 2.14 14.60 6.65
N ILE A 247 3.42 14.99 6.69
CA ILE A 247 4.54 14.07 6.61
C ILE A 247 5.37 14.23 7.88
N PHE A 248 5.58 13.10 8.55
CA PHE A 248 6.41 12.99 9.73
C PHE A 248 7.76 12.39 9.35
N LYS A 249 8.85 13.02 9.82
CA LYS A 249 10.18 12.44 9.90
C LYS A 249 10.36 11.93 11.33
N ILE A 250 10.70 10.66 11.49
CA ILE A 250 10.87 10.02 12.79
C ILE A 250 12.32 9.58 12.90
N GLN A 251 13.01 10.07 13.92
CA GLN A 251 14.38 9.71 14.22
C GLN A 251 14.53 9.52 15.73
N HIS A 252 15.18 8.43 16.18
CA HIS A 252 15.32 8.07 17.60
C HIS A 252 13.97 8.07 18.35
N TYR A 253 12.90 7.57 17.70
CA TYR A 253 11.53 7.54 18.22
C TYR A 253 10.91 8.92 18.53
N THR A 254 11.43 9.98 17.95
CA THR A 254 10.86 11.31 18.04
C THR A 254 10.38 11.75 16.66
N ALA A 255 9.11 12.13 16.56
CA ALA A 255 8.51 12.59 15.32
C ALA A 255 8.65 14.11 15.18
N GLU A 256 9.11 14.54 14.03
CA GLU A 256 9.10 15.94 13.56
C GLU A 256 8.16 16.01 12.35
N LYS A 257 7.28 17.00 12.32
CA LYS A 257 6.43 17.25 11.18
C LYS A 257 7.20 18.08 10.16
N ILE A 258 7.52 17.49 9.00
CA ILE A 258 8.23 18.17 7.91
C ILE A 258 7.32 18.74 6.84
N LEU A 259 6.05 18.30 6.78
CA LEU A 259 4.99 18.91 5.98
C LEU A 259 3.73 18.97 6.84
N ASP A 260 3.16 20.17 6.98
CA ASP A 260 1.88 20.41 7.65
C ASP A 260 0.96 21.18 6.70
N ASP A 261 -0.17 20.59 6.36
CA ASP A 261 -1.13 21.19 5.44
C ASP A 261 -2.14 22.11 6.16
N LYS A 262 -2.04 22.26 7.50
CA LYS A 262 -3.01 23.01 8.29
C LYS A 262 -2.97 24.50 8.05
N ASP A 263 -1.82 25.03 7.66
CA ASP A 263 -1.62 26.46 7.40
C ASP A 263 -2.19 26.89 6.04
N ARG A 264 -2.62 25.93 5.21
CA ARG A 264 -3.27 26.21 3.94
C ARG A 264 -4.76 26.53 4.14
N PRO A 265 -5.34 27.39 3.29
CA PRO A 265 -6.79 27.55 3.20
C PRO A 265 -7.50 26.19 3.03
N LEU A 266 -8.70 26.02 3.57
CA LEU A 266 -9.41 24.72 3.60
C LEU A 266 -9.61 24.10 2.23
N ASP A 267 -9.88 24.92 1.21
CA ASP A 267 -10.08 24.53 -0.20
C ASP A 267 -8.77 24.19 -0.92
N GLU A 268 -7.64 24.65 -0.39
CA GLU A 268 -6.30 24.36 -0.91
C GLU A 268 -5.63 23.16 -0.24
N ARG A 269 -6.17 22.68 0.90
CA ARG A 269 -5.60 21.57 1.64
C ARG A 269 -5.52 20.31 0.80
N LEU A 270 -4.44 19.58 1.00
CA LEU A 270 -4.15 18.36 0.28
C LEU A 270 -4.27 17.14 1.18
N PHE A 271 -4.90 16.12 0.68
CA PHE A 271 -4.71 14.79 1.21
C PHE A 271 -3.28 14.35 0.87
N ILE A 272 -2.53 13.92 1.86
CA ILE A 272 -1.20 13.36 1.67
C ILE A 272 -1.30 11.84 1.68
N GLY A 273 -1.13 11.25 0.50
CA GLY A 273 -1.28 9.81 0.26
C GLY A 273 0.05 9.06 0.20
N ALA A 274 0.11 8.07 -0.68
CA ALA A 274 1.33 7.33 -0.93
C ALA A 274 2.48 8.27 -1.29
N SER A 275 3.63 8.05 -0.67
CA SER A 275 4.81 8.89 -0.85
C SER A 275 6.07 8.04 -0.93
N THR A 276 7.10 8.54 -1.61
CA THR A 276 8.41 7.90 -1.74
C THR A 276 9.49 8.93 -1.96
N ILE A 277 10.75 8.55 -1.75
CA ILE A 277 11.92 9.39 -1.99
C ILE A 277 12.79 8.75 -3.06
N ASP A 278 13.25 9.57 -4.01
CA ASP A 278 14.43 9.25 -4.81
C ASP A 278 15.68 9.58 -3.99
N ALA A 279 16.36 8.55 -3.52
CA ALA A 279 17.54 8.70 -2.69
C ALA A 279 18.72 9.35 -3.43
N ALA A 280 18.78 9.27 -4.76
CA ALA A 280 19.86 9.86 -5.55
C ALA A 280 19.74 11.39 -5.61
N THR A 281 18.55 11.91 -5.88
CA THR A 281 18.27 13.34 -6.03
C THR A 281 17.73 13.99 -4.75
N GLU A 282 17.45 13.21 -3.71
CA GLU A 282 16.77 13.66 -2.48
C GLU A 282 15.41 14.32 -2.77
N THR A 283 14.71 13.82 -3.78
CA THR A 283 13.39 14.31 -4.17
C THR A 283 12.30 13.46 -3.54
N LEU A 284 11.40 14.11 -2.83
CA LEU A 284 10.19 13.50 -2.27
C LEU A 284 9.05 13.61 -3.26
N TYR A 285 8.40 12.49 -3.56
CA TYR A 285 7.19 12.39 -4.37
C TYR A 285 6.00 12.09 -3.49
N ILE A 286 4.89 12.79 -3.72
CA ILE A 286 3.70 12.76 -2.86
C ILE A 286 2.45 12.60 -3.74
N ALA A 287 1.70 11.52 -3.57
CA ALA A 287 0.38 11.39 -4.18
C ALA A 287 -0.66 12.17 -3.37
N THR A 288 -1.46 12.95 -4.05
CA THR A 288 -2.55 13.75 -3.47
C THR A 288 -3.85 13.53 -4.27
N GLN A 289 -4.97 14.09 -3.82
CA GLN A 289 -6.22 14.07 -4.58
C GLN A 289 -6.18 14.91 -5.88
N LYS A 290 -5.17 15.78 -6.05
CA LYS A 290 -5.01 16.63 -7.23
C LYS A 290 -3.98 16.07 -8.22
N GLY A 291 -3.15 15.12 -7.81
CA GLY A 291 -2.09 14.53 -8.63
C GLY A 291 -0.89 14.09 -7.80
N ILE A 292 0.22 13.87 -8.47
CA ILE A 292 1.51 13.55 -7.84
C ILE A 292 2.34 14.81 -7.83
N TYR A 293 2.81 15.18 -6.66
CA TYR A 293 3.66 16.35 -6.42
C TYR A 293 5.09 15.91 -6.14
N GLN A 294 6.03 16.82 -6.33
CA GLN A 294 7.43 16.65 -5.99
C GLN A 294 7.96 17.84 -5.20
N THR A 295 8.99 17.60 -4.38
CA THR A 295 9.71 18.63 -3.66
C THR A 295 11.07 18.11 -3.22
N PRO A 296 12.12 18.93 -3.12
CA PRO A 296 13.35 18.54 -2.46
C PRO A 296 13.07 18.14 -1.00
N LEU A 297 13.72 17.07 -0.54
CA LEU A 297 13.66 16.67 0.86
C LEU A 297 14.39 17.71 1.71
N PRO A 298 13.75 18.35 2.73
CA PRO A 298 14.42 19.35 3.52
C PRO A 298 15.49 18.72 4.42
N LYS A 299 16.66 19.32 4.47
CA LYS A 299 17.73 18.93 5.42
C LYS A 299 17.34 19.24 6.86
N SER A 300 16.60 20.33 7.06
CA SER A 300 16.02 20.76 8.34
C SER A 300 14.78 21.61 8.09
N GLY A 301 13.86 21.63 9.06
CA GLY A 301 12.63 22.42 9.01
C GLY A 301 11.56 21.81 8.10
N CYS A 302 10.55 22.63 7.78
CA CYS A 302 9.36 22.20 7.06
C CYS A 302 9.46 22.44 5.55
N ILE A 303 8.77 21.63 4.79
CA ILE A 303 8.51 21.80 3.35
C ILE A 303 7.52 22.97 3.21
N THR A 304 7.93 24.01 2.54
CA THR A 304 7.10 25.22 2.31
C THR A 304 6.44 25.21 0.94
N ASN A 305 7.02 24.51 -0.01
CA ASN A 305 6.50 24.45 -1.40
C ASN A 305 6.57 23.04 -1.97
N ILE A 306 5.52 22.67 -2.68
CA ILE A 306 5.44 21.42 -3.46
C ILE A 306 4.97 21.76 -4.87
N GLU A 307 5.57 21.12 -5.85
CA GLU A 307 5.29 21.34 -7.26
C GLU A 307 4.50 20.16 -7.84
N LEU A 308 3.46 20.44 -8.62
CA LEU A 308 2.71 19.41 -9.33
C LEU A 308 3.59 18.79 -10.42
N LEU A 309 3.94 17.53 -10.28
CA LEU A 309 4.69 16.76 -11.26
C LEU A 309 3.78 16.26 -12.40
N CYS A 310 2.68 15.63 -12.05
CA CYS A 310 1.70 15.13 -13.01
C CYS A 310 0.33 14.87 -12.35
N ALA A 311 -0.72 14.89 -13.19
CA ALA A 311 -2.09 14.59 -12.78
C ALA A 311 -2.62 13.39 -13.57
N PRO A 312 -2.45 12.15 -13.05
CA PRO A 312 -2.93 10.95 -13.74
C PRO A 312 -4.44 10.98 -13.97
N GLN A 313 -4.87 10.65 -15.18
CA GLN A 313 -6.29 10.46 -15.50
C GLN A 313 -6.69 9.06 -15.04
N LEU A 314 -7.46 8.98 -13.96
CA LEU A 314 -7.86 7.73 -13.33
C LEU A 314 -9.34 7.46 -13.54
N TYR A 315 -9.64 6.22 -13.92
CA TYR A 315 -11.01 5.75 -14.11
C TYR A 315 -11.58 5.20 -12.78
N TRP A 316 -12.88 5.34 -12.59
CA TRP A 316 -13.62 4.81 -11.45
C TRP A 316 -14.87 4.09 -11.92
N GLU A 317 -15.06 2.84 -11.53
CA GLU A 317 -16.31 2.09 -11.82
C GLU A 317 -17.52 2.69 -11.09
N ARG A 318 -17.25 3.27 -9.92
CA ARG A 318 -18.25 4.00 -9.14
C ARG A 318 -17.61 5.28 -8.65
N GLU A 319 -18.33 6.38 -8.78
CA GLU A 319 -17.88 7.59 -8.08
C GLU A 319 -17.73 7.28 -6.60
N PRO A 320 -16.59 7.62 -5.98
CA PRO A 320 -16.46 7.47 -4.54
C PRO A 320 -17.58 8.26 -3.88
N LEU A 321 -18.20 7.68 -2.86
CA LEU A 321 -19.17 8.39 -2.03
C LEU A 321 -18.61 9.78 -1.71
N ALA A 322 -19.47 10.77 -1.57
CA ALA A 322 -19.09 12.18 -1.38
C ALA A 322 -18.08 12.43 -0.24
N MET A 323 -17.90 11.46 0.65
CA MET A 323 -16.91 11.45 1.73
C MET A 323 -15.69 10.58 1.44
N GLY A 324 -15.60 9.97 0.26
CA GLY A 324 -14.48 9.10 -0.14
C GLY A 324 -13.46 9.87 -0.98
N ALA A 325 -12.19 9.61 -0.71
CA ALA A 325 -11.11 10.16 -1.51
C ALA A 325 -11.20 9.70 -2.96
N LYS A 326 -11.15 10.63 -3.91
CA LYS A 326 -10.74 10.32 -5.29
C LYS A 326 -9.28 9.83 -5.34
N MET A 327 -8.83 9.19 -4.26
CA MET A 327 -7.47 8.72 -4.09
C MET A 327 -7.30 7.35 -4.67
N ALA A 328 -6.78 7.37 -5.84
CA ALA A 328 -6.55 6.17 -6.58
C ALA A 328 -5.16 5.59 -6.40
N ILE A 329 -4.19 6.31 -5.80
CA ILE A 329 -2.80 5.89 -5.71
C ILE A 329 -2.53 5.29 -4.33
N LYS A 330 -2.27 3.98 -4.31
CA LYS A 330 -2.03 3.20 -3.08
C LYS A 330 -0.54 3.13 -2.70
N LYS A 331 0.36 3.13 -3.70
CA LYS A 331 1.82 3.06 -3.50
C LYS A 331 2.53 3.88 -4.56
N LEU A 332 3.67 4.44 -4.18
CA LEU A 332 4.64 5.07 -5.08
C LEU A 332 5.99 4.36 -4.95
N PHE A 333 6.68 4.20 -6.07
CA PHE A 333 8.04 3.69 -6.15
C PHE A 333 8.84 4.52 -7.14
N PHE A 334 10.00 5.02 -6.73
CA PHE A 334 10.94 5.61 -7.67
C PHE A 334 12.04 4.59 -7.97
N HIS A 335 12.27 4.32 -9.25
CA HIS A 335 13.27 3.34 -9.68
C HIS A 335 13.81 3.68 -11.07
N ASN A 336 15.13 3.78 -11.20
CA ASN A 336 15.81 4.03 -12.48
C ASN A 336 15.22 5.19 -13.30
N GLY A 337 15.02 6.36 -12.66
CA GLY A 337 14.50 7.56 -13.32
C GLY A 337 12.99 7.52 -13.65
N LYS A 338 12.29 6.47 -13.25
CA LYS A 338 10.84 6.31 -13.47
C LYS A 338 10.10 6.32 -12.15
N LEU A 339 8.93 6.96 -12.13
CA LEU A 339 8.01 6.91 -11.00
C LEU A 339 6.88 5.92 -11.31
N PHE A 340 6.86 4.83 -10.58
CA PHE A 340 5.79 3.81 -10.64
C PHE A 340 4.75 4.12 -9.58
N PHE A 341 3.49 3.99 -9.94
CA PHE A 341 2.39 4.17 -9.00
C PHE A 341 1.34 3.08 -9.14
N LEU A 342 1.05 2.43 -8.02
CA LEU A 342 -0.02 1.45 -7.94
C LEU A 342 -1.33 2.17 -7.66
N THR A 343 -2.32 1.93 -8.51
CA THR A 343 -3.64 2.55 -8.39
C THR A 343 -4.67 1.59 -7.76
N ALA A 344 -5.78 2.14 -7.32
CA ALA A 344 -6.88 1.34 -6.78
C ALA A 344 -7.60 0.50 -7.85
N GLN A 345 -7.81 1.05 -9.05
CA GLN A 345 -8.62 0.42 -10.11
C GLN A 345 -8.01 0.52 -11.52
N ASN A 346 -6.92 1.27 -11.68
CA ASN A 346 -6.32 1.52 -12.99
C ASN A 346 -5.01 0.75 -13.21
N GLY A 347 -4.77 -0.30 -12.42
CA GLY A 347 -3.54 -1.08 -12.50
C GLY A 347 -2.32 -0.30 -12.04
N ILE A 348 -1.22 -0.41 -12.76
CA ILE A 348 0.05 0.25 -12.48
C ILE A 348 0.28 1.35 -13.51
N GLY A 349 0.55 2.57 -13.04
CA GLY A 349 1.00 3.68 -13.86
C GLY A 349 2.51 3.85 -13.77
N VAL A 350 3.12 4.30 -14.85
CA VAL A 350 4.55 4.61 -14.95
C VAL A 350 4.71 5.99 -15.54
N TYR A 351 5.24 6.93 -14.77
CA TYR A 351 5.60 8.27 -15.23
C TYR A 351 7.09 8.33 -15.57
N HIS A 352 7.40 8.81 -16.75
CA HIS A 352 8.76 9.04 -17.23
C HIS A 352 8.77 10.19 -18.22
N GLU A 353 9.64 11.18 -18.04
CA GLU A 353 9.84 12.31 -18.97
C GLU A 353 8.53 12.99 -19.44
N GLY A 354 7.63 13.27 -18.51
CA GLY A 354 6.36 13.95 -18.81
C GLY A 354 5.25 13.04 -19.33
N VAL A 355 5.51 11.75 -19.56
CA VAL A 355 4.54 10.81 -20.12
C VAL A 355 4.10 9.80 -19.07
N ILE A 356 2.80 9.53 -19.01
CA ILE A 356 2.23 8.46 -18.17
C ILE A 356 1.79 7.30 -19.06
N ASN A 357 2.33 6.12 -18.79
CA ASN A 357 1.89 4.85 -19.38
C ASN A 357 1.23 3.99 -18.30
N TYR A 358 0.18 3.26 -18.69
CA TYR A 358 -0.51 2.32 -17.80
C TYR A 358 -0.26 0.89 -18.26
N LEU A 359 0.12 0.02 -17.29
CA LEU A 359 0.12 -1.43 -17.46
C LEU A 359 -1.30 -1.92 -17.18
N ASN A 360 -1.86 -2.74 -18.06
CA ASN A 360 -3.27 -3.17 -18.00
C ASN A 360 -4.27 -1.98 -18.06
N LYS A 361 -4.13 -1.15 -19.09
CA LYS A 361 -5.22 -0.23 -19.41
C LYS A 361 -6.46 -1.04 -19.71
N PRO A 362 -7.64 -0.72 -19.08
CA PRO A 362 -8.88 -1.35 -19.45
C PRO A 362 -9.21 -1.09 -20.93
#